data_c85f4d92df5c013b602800163f2093f0
#
_entry.id   c85f4d92df5c013b602800163f2093f0
#
_cell.length_a   1.000
_cell.length_b   1.000
_cell.length_c   1.000
_cell.angle_alpha   90.00
_cell.angle_beta   90.00
_cell.angle_gamma   90.00
#
_symmetry.space_group_name_H-M   'P 1'
#
loop_
_entity.id
_entity.type
_entity.pdbx_description
1 polymer ?
#
loop_
_entity_poly.entity_id
_entity_poly.type
_entity_poly.pdbx_seq_one_letter_code
_entity_poly.pdbx_strand_id
1 'polypeptide(L)'
;MMSPSLKACLGAALVACSHCAQAQQWSDYKCSVLDTEGAHWVHLFEMDPQNLSKEVAGLPGRLILDSFGRTLAEVREVRECVPLDASFSSLKARTLDDNTPK
;
A
#
# COMPACT_ATOMS: atom_id res chain seq x y z
N MET A 1 -1.73 17.66 50.04
CA MET A 1 -2.98 17.21 49.80
C MET A 1 -3.44 17.30 48.40
N MET A 2 -3.24 18.30 47.69
CA MET A 2 -3.76 18.47 46.37
C MET A 2 -3.06 17.66 45.32
N SER A 3 -1.89 17.21 45.59
CA SER A 3 -1.11 16.52 44.61
C SER A 3 -1.81 15.37 43.90
N PRO A 4 -2.64 14.61 44.57
CA PRO A 4 -3.21 13.45 43.90
C PRO A 4 -3.98 13.77 42.63
N SER A 5 -4.64 14.88 42.62
CA SER A 5 -5.39 15.23 41.44
C SER A 5 -4.53 15.49 40.24
N LEU A 6 -3.40 16.09 40.47
CA LEU A 6 -2.51 16.40 39.39
C LEU A 6 -2.00 15.16 38.69
N LYS A 7 -1.76 14.12 39.46
CA LYS A 7 -1.26 12.90 38.86
C LYS A 7 -2.24 12.28 37.92
N ALA A 8 -3.47 12.36 38.24
CA ALA A 8 -4.49 11.78 37.36
C ALA A 8 -4.49 12.45 36.01
N CYS A 9 -4.31 13.73 36.00
CA CYS A 9 -4.30 14.44 34.74
C CYS A 9 -3.15 14.02 33.85
N LEU A 10 -2.00 13.79 34.44
CA LEU A 10 -0.87 13.37 33.67
C LEU A 10 -1.06 12.02 33.04
N GLY A 11 -1.70 11.12 33.72
CA GLY A 11 -1.96 9.82 33.19
C GLY A 11 -2.83 9.87 31.95
N ALA A 12 -3.80 10.73 31.95
CA ALA A 12 -4.67 10.86 30.79
C ALA A 12 -3.92 11.34 29.57
N ALA A 13 -3.01 12.23 29.75
CA ALA A 13 -2.23 12.75 28.63
C ALA A 13 -1.40 11.66 27.96
N LEU A 14 -0.83 10.77 28.73
CA LEU A 14 -0.01 9.70 28.17
C LEU A 14 -0.84 8.75 27.34
N VAL A 15 -2.04 8.45 27.75
CA VAL A 15 -2.90 7.56 27.00
C VAL A 15 -3.21 8.13 25.62
N ALA A 16 -3.44 9.41 25.55
CA ALA A 16 -3.74 10.05 24.28
C ALA A 16 -2.59 9.91 23.29
N CYS A 17 -1.38 9.99 23.76
CA CYS A 17 -0.21 9.85 22.88
C CYS A 17 -0.11 8.43 22.32
N SER A 18 -0.46 7.44 23.08
CA SER A 18 -0.41 6.08 22.60
C SER A 18 -1.31 5.86 21.38
N HIS A 19 -2.47 6.44 21.40
CA HIS A 19 -3.38 6.30 20.27
C HIS A 19 -2.83 6.89 19.00
N CYS A 20 -2.16 7.99 19.08
CA CYS A 20 -1.58 8.61 17.90
C CYS A 20 -0.55 7.71 17.24
N ALA A 21 0.19 6.96 18.02
CA ALA A 21 1.24 6.11 17.48
C ALA A 21 0.71 4.95 16.65
N GLN A 22 -0.56 4.65 16.76
CA GLN A 22 -1.14 3.52 16.03
C GLN A 22 -1.87 3.93 14.77
N ALA A 23 -1.70 5.15 14.35
CA ALA A 23 -2.50 5.65 13.28
C ALA A 23 -2.08 4.95 12.02
N GLN A 24 -1.83 4.84 11.13
CA GLN A 24 -1.71 4.21 9.86
C GLN A 24 -0.42 3.46 9.66
N GLN A 25 -0.52 2.29 9.09
CA GLN A 25 0.65 1.54 8.63
C GLN A 25 0.48 1.25 7.15
N TRP A 26 1.48 1.65 6.39
CA TRP A 26 1.50 1.41 4.96
C TRP A 26 2.41 0.23 4.67
N SER A 27 1.99 -0.61 3.74
CA SER A 27 2.78 -1.77 3.32
C SER A 27 2.91 -1.80 1.81
N ASP A 28 4.01 -2.34 1.34
CA ASP A 28 4.21 -2.49 -0.09
C ASP A 28 3.56 -3.78 -0.58
N TYR A 29 2.84 -3.65 -1.68
CA TYR A 29 2.22 -4.77 -2.37
C TYR A 29 2.70 -4.76 -3.81
N LYS A 30 2.79 -5.94 -4.41
CA LYS A 30 3.01 -6.02 -5.84
C LYS A 30 1.69 -6.37 -6.51
N CYS A 31 1.36 -5.64 -7.55
CA CYS A 31 0.10 -5.80 -8.24
C CYS A 31 0.33 -6.12 -9.71
N SER A 32 -0.45 -7.09 -10.21
CA SER A 32 -0.50 -7.40 -11.62
C SER A 32 -1.63 -6.57 -12.21
N VAL A 33 -1.30 -5.72 -13.17
CA VAL A 33 -2.26 -4.76 -13.72
C VAL A 33 -2.19 -4.74 -15.25
N LEU A 34 -3.26 -4.23 -15.86
CA LEU A 34 -3.29 -3.88 -17.28
C LEU A 34 -3.28 -2.37 -17.40
N ASP A 35 -2.50 -1.87 -18.33
CA ASP A 35 -2.50 -0.43 -18.58
C ASP A 35 -3.57 -0.07 -19.63
N THR A 36 -3.67 1.22 -19.93
CA THR A 36 -4.67 1.72 -20.87
C THR A 36 -4.43 1.26 -22.31
N GLU A 37 -3.24 0.73 -22.60
CA GLU A 37 -2.93 0.18 -23.91
C GLU A 37 -3.00 -1.33 -23.96
N GLY A 38 -3.45 -1.96 -22.87
CA GLY A 38 -3.59 -3.41 -22.79
C GLY A 38 -2.34 -4.16 -22.42
N ALA A 39 -1.26 -3.47 -22.08
CA ALA A 39 -0.04 -4.13 -21.66
C ALA A 39 -0.12 -4.55 -20.20
N HIS A 40 0.56 -5.65 -19.88
CA HIS A 40 0.61 -6.17 -18.52
C HIS A 40 1.84 -5.63 -17.79
N TRP A 41 1.63 -5.30 -16.51
CA TRP A 41 2.69 -4.82 -15.64
C TRP A 41 2.61 -5.52 -14.29
N VAL A 42 3.77 -5.70 -13.65
CA VAL A 42 3.83 -5.94 -12.22
C VAL A 42 4.50 -4.71 -11.61
N HIS A 43 3.81 -4.05 -10.72
CA HIS A 43 4.31 -2.81 -10.14
C HIS A 43 4.03 -2.79 -8.64
N LEU A 44 4.87 -2.08 -7.90
CA LEU A 44 4.71 -1.98 -6.45
C LEU A 44 3.85 -0.78 -6.11
N PHE A 45 2.91 -1.00 -5.19
CA PHE A 45 2.06 0.06 -4.67
C PHE A 45 2.05 -0.01 -3.15
N GLU A 46 2.15 1.14 -2.53
CA GLU A 46 2.08 1.24 -1.08
C GLU A 46 0.62 1.42 -0.70
N MET A 47 0.09 0.54 0.13
CA MET A 47 -1.32 0.55 0.48
C MET A 47 -1.52 0.23 1.96
N ASP A 48 -2.66 0.67 2.48
CA ASP A 48 -3.06 0.42 3.86
C ASP A 48 -3.69 -0.97 3.95
N PRO A 49 -3.07 -1.90 4.70
CA PRO A 49 -3.62 -3.26 4.81
C PRO A 49 -5.01 -3.33 5.42
N GLN A 50 -5.37 -2.35 6.24
CA GLN A 50 -6.67 -2.34 6.88
C GLN A 50 -7.79 -1.90 5.95
N ASN A 51 -7.44 -1.24 4.86
CA ASN A 51 -8.39 -0.77 3.86
C ASN A 51 -8.03 -1.29 2.47
N LEU A 52 -7.47 -2.47 2.41
CA LEU A 52 -6.86 -2.97 1.18
C LEU A 52 -7.83 -3.01 0.00
N SER A 53 -9.06 -3.48 0.21
CA SER A 53 -10.04 -3.53 -0.87
C SER A 53 -10.30 -2.15 -1.47
N LYS A 54 -10.40 -1.15 -0.61
CA LYS A 54 -10.65 0.21 -1.03
C LYS A 54 -9.44 0.78 -1.75
N GLU A 55 -8.25 0.48 -1.24
CA GLU A 55 -7.01 0.92 -1.87
C GLU A 55 -6.85 0.34 -3.27
N VAL A 56 -7.11 -0.96 -3.41
CA VAL A 56 -7.02 -1.63 -4.71
C VAL A 56 -8.05 -1.05 -5.68
N ALA A 57 -9.26 -0.78 -5.20
CA ALA A 57 -10.31 -0.21 -6.04
C ALA A 57 -9.94 1.19 -6.53
N GLY A 58 -9.05 1.88 -5.85
CA GLY A 58 -8.60 3.21 -6.24
C GLY A 58 -7.39 3.22 -7.15
N LEU A 59 -6.82 2.07 -7.51
CA LEU A 59 -5.64 2.03 -8.36
C LEU A 59 -5.89 2.38 -9.82
N PRO A 60 -7.04 2.04 -10.44
CA PRO A 60 -7.26 2.49 -11.82
C PRO A 60 -7.10 4.01 -11.93
N GLY A 61 -6.38 4.44 -12.95
CA GLY A 61 -6.05 5.85 -13.14
C GLY A 61 -4.71 6.26 -12.55
N ARG A 62 -4.10 5.42 -11.71
CA ARG A 62 -2.78 5.71 -11.16
C ARG A 62 -1.72 5.58 -12.26
N LEU A 63 -0.69 6.40 -12.17
CA LEU A 63 0.40 6.37 -13.12
C LEU A 63 1.50 5.42 -12.66
N ILE A 64 2.09 4.71 -13.61
CA ILE A 64 3.29 3.92 -13.38
C ILE A 64 4.45 4.77 -13.86
N LEU A 65 5.37 5.08 -12.96
CA LEU A 65 6.47 5.99 -13.23
C LEU A 65 7.80 5.24 -13.24
N ASP A 66 8.76 5.75 -14.01
CA ASP A 66 10.12 5.22 -13.95
C ASP A 66 10.87 5.87 -12.78
N SER A 67 12.13 5.51 -12.61
CA SER A 67 12.92 6.02 -11.49
C SER A 67 13.25 7.51 -11.61
N PHE A 68 12.96 8.11 -12.76
CA PHE A 68 13.17 9.55 -12.96
C PHE A 68 11.84 10.32 -12.87
N GLY A 69 10.75 9.66 -12.50
CA GLY A 69 9.46 10.30 -12.37
C GLY A 69 8.70 10.47 -13.68
N ARG A 70 9.16 9.85 -14.77
CA ARG A 70 8.46 9.95 -16.05
C ARG A 70 7.38 8.89 -16.13
N THR A 71 6.26 9.24 -16.75
CA THR A 71 5.15 8.34 -16.92
C THR A 71 5.46 7.26 -17.93
N LEU A 72 5.35 6.00 -17.50
CA LEU A 72 5.48 4.85 -18.39
C LEU A 72 4.12 4.34 -18.84
N ALA A 73 3.13 4.39 -17.98
CA ALA A 73 1.81 3.83 -18.27
C ALA A 73 0.80 4.34 -17.25
N GLU A 74 -0.46 4.07 -17.53
CA GLU A 74 -1.55 4.37 -16.61
C GLU A 74 -2.33 3.10 -16.35
N VAL A 75 -2.62 2.79 -15.10
CA VAL A 75 -3.38 1.59 -14.72
C VAL A 75 -4.81 1.71 -15.21
N ARG A 76 -5.27 0.72 -15.95
CA ARG A 76 -6.67 0.61 -16.34
C ARG A 76 -7.42 -0.38 -15.45
N GLU A 77 -6.79 -1.51 -15.16
CA GLU A 77 -7.45 -2.60 -14.46
C GLU A 77 -6.44 -3.32 -13.57
N VAL A 78 -6.85 -3.66 -12.36
CA VAL A 78 -6.03 -4.47 -11.46
C VAL A 78 -6.48 -5.92 -11.57
N ARG A 79 -5.53 -6.81 -11.78
CA ARG A 79 -5.80 -8.25 -11.85
C ARG A 79 -5.65 -8.90 -10.50
N GLU A 80 -4.58 -8.58 -9.80
CA GLU A 80 -4.30 -9.20 -8.51
C GLU A 80 -3.23 -8.38 -7.77
N CYS A 81 -3.39 -8.21 -6.46
CA CYS A 81 -2.37 -7.63 -5.60
C CYS A 81 -2.03 -8.62 -4.50
N VAL A 82 -0.75 -8.80 -4.23
CA VAL A 82 -0.28 -9.69 -3.17
C VAL A 82 0.84 -9.02 -2.40
N PRO A 83 1.11 -9.44 -1.16
CA PRO A 83 2.28 -8.96 -0.43
C PRO A 83 3.56 -9.28 -1.19
N LEU A 84 4.64 -8.56 -0.91
CA LEU A 84 5.89 -8.71 -1.65
C LEU A 84 6.44 -10.13 -1.64
N ASP A 85 6.25 -10.84 -0.56
CA ASP A 85 6.80 -12.19 -0.40
C ASP A 85 5.85 -13.29 -0.88
N ALA A 86 4.70 -12.94 -1.39
CA ALA A 86 3.74 -13.92 -1.89
C ALA A 86 3.86 -14.06 -3.40
N SER A 87 3.30 -15.14 -3.94
CA SER A 87 3.28 -15.39 -5.39
C SER A 87 1.90 -15.07 -5.95
N PHE A 88 1.88 -14.58 -7.18
CA PHE A 88 0.61 -14.41 -7.91
C PHE A 88 -0.01 -15.76 -8.22
N SER A 89 -1.32 -15.79 -8.37
CA SER A 89 -2.01 -17.03 -8.71
C SER A 89 -1.86 -17.40 -10.17
N SER A 90 -1.72 -16.46 -11.08
CA SER A 90 -1.57 -16.78 -12.50
C SER A 90 -0.11 -16.99 -12.87
N LEU A 91 0.13 -17.96 -13.76
CA LEU A 91 1.49 -18.22 -14.24
C LEU A 91 2.06 -17.04 -14.99
N LYS A 92 1.22 -16.38 -15.77
CA LYS A 92 1.65 -15.20 -16.54
C LYS A 92 2.15 -14.09 -15.62
N ALA A 93 1.42 -13.83 -14.54
CA ALA A 93 1.81 -12.81 -13.58
C ALA A 93 3.09 -13.20 -12.85
N ARG A 94 3.24 -14.48 -12.51
CA ARG A 94 4.46 -14.96 -11.84
C ARG A 94 5.68 -14.80 -12.72
N THR A 95 5.55 -15.13 -14.01
CA THR A 95 6.65 -15.00 -14.95
C THR A 95 7.04 -13.53 -15.13
N LEU A 96 6.06 -12.66 -15.25
CA LEU A 96 6.34 -11.24 -15.39
C LEU A 96 6.99 -10.68 -14.12
N ASP A 97 6.54 -11.14 -12.96
CA ASP A 97 7.10 -10.73 -11.67
C ASP A 97 8.59 -11.12 -11.59
N ASP A 98 8.92 -12.34 -12.01
CA ASP A 98 10.30 -12.82 -11.98
C ASP A 98 11.21 -12.00 -12.88
N ASN A 99 10.67 -11.46 -13.96
CA ASN A 99 11.45 -10.69 -14.93
C ASN A 99 11.41 -9.18 -14.69
N THR A 100 10.71 -8.74 -13.65
CA THR A 100 10.59 -7.31 -13.37
C THR A 100 11.54 -6.93 -12.25
N PRO A 101 12.45 -5.97 -12.47
CA PRO A 101 13.34 -5.49 -11.39
C PRO A 101 12.53 -4.80 -10.30
N LYS A 102 12.97 -4.94 -9.07
CA LYS A 102 12.29 -4.33 -7.93
C LYS A 102 13.15 -3.29 -7.24
#